data_8c0b74b8297fb1f51a3bd7e68ba5cb9f
#
_entry.id   8c0b74b8297fb1f51a3bd7e68ba5cb9f
#
_cell.length_a   1.000
_cell.length_b   1.000
_cell.length_c   1.000
_cell.angle_alpha   90.00
_cell.angle_beta   90.00
_cell.angle_gamma   90.00
#
_symmetry.space_group_name_H-M   'P 1'
#
loop_
_entity.id
_entity.type
_entity.pdbx_description
1 polymer ?
#
loop_
_entity_poly.entity_id
_entity_poly.type
_entity_poly.pdbx_seq_one_letter_code
_entity_poly.pdbx_strand_id
1 'polypeptide(L)'
;MHQEIENYFIMNFVKIIQSQPTNCLRDTFYMAKITLFVRGFRLFPIFAGVFLTKVKSKPMKIQFFAGTLLCCIFASCLVGCSNNDDSIVIAPEADASQFVVLTDVVPDVILEIRYYSTYNFIGRRIPGYDEPIAMLTRQAADSLKKVSDDLIKQGYRLKIFDGYRPQKAVDYFMQWAVDINDTLMKQYFYPELDKAVLVPQEYIAEKSGHTRGSTIDLTLFDMATEKEVDMGCTYDYFGVASHPDVQPGQAIGAYKPITQEHYDNRMILQKAMMDHGFKPYDCEWWHFTLDNEPFPNTYFTFPLTRKSLEAQAGYSSGKF
;
A
#
# COMPACT_ATOMS: atom_id res chain seq x y z
N MET A 1 -13.21 -10.43 -19.00
CA MET A 1 -12.59 -9.33 -18.23
C MET A 1 -11.64 -9.85 -17.14
N HIS A 2 -12.06 -10.65 -16.14
CA HIS A 2 -11.14 -11.21 -15.13
C HIS A 2 -10.02 -12.06 -15.76
N GLN A 3 -10.37 -12.96 -16.68
CA GLN A 3 -9.43 -13.84 -17.41
C GLN A 3 -8.45 -13.08 -18.32
N GLU A 4 -8.86 -11.96 -18.89
CA GLU A 4 -8.01 -11.11 -19.74
C GLU A 4 -6.98 -10.33 -18.92
N ILE A 5 -7.38 -9.88 -17.73
CA ILE A 5 -6.49 -9.24 -16.76
C ILE A 5 -5.42 -10.23 -16.29
N GLU A 6 -5.81 -11.45 -15.92
CA GLU A 6 -4.89 -12.51 -15.52
C GLU A 6 -3.88 -12.87 -16.63
N ASN A 7 -4.36 -13.03 -17.86
CA ASN A 7 -3.48 -13.32 -18.99
C ASN A 7 -2.50 -12.17 -19.29
N TYR A 8 -2.93 -10.93 -19.13
CA TYR A 8 -2.08 -9.76 -19.29
C TYR A 8 -0.96 -9.73 -18.24
N PHE A 9 -1.26 -10.00 -16.96
CA PHE A 9 -0.26 -10.04 -15.90
C PHE A 9 0.73 -11.19 -16.08
N ILE A 10 0.27 -12.38 -16.47
CA ILE A 10 1.14 -13.53 -16.73
C ILE A 10 2.12 -13.25 -17.88
N MET A 11 1.64 -12.67 -18.97
CA MET A 11 2.49 -12.38 -20.15
C MET A 11 3.56 -11.32 -19.84
N ASN A 12 3.22 -10.28 -19.07
CA ASN A 12 4.19 -9.25 -18.72
C ASN A 12 5.17 -9.73 -17.63
N PHE A 13 4.74 -10.54 -16.69
CA PHE A 13 5.60 -11.15 -15.68
C PHE A 13 6.67 -12.06 -16.30
N VAL A 14 6.31 -12.86 -17.31
CA VAL A 14 7.27 -13.67 -18.07
C VAL A 14 8.31 -12.79 -18.80
N LYS A 15 7.89 -11.66 -19.37
CA LYS A 15 8.83 -10.71 -20.01
C LYS A 15 9.81 -10.09 -19.02
N ILE A 16 9.34 -9.73 -17.82
CA ILE A 16 10.19 -9.16 -16.76
C ILE A 16 11.24 -10.18 -16.31
N ILE A 17 10.88 -11.45 -16.10
CA ILE A 17 11.84 -12.49 -15.73
C ILE A 17 12.90 -12.69 -16.82
N GLN A 18 12.52 -12.59 -18.09
CA GLN A 18 13.45 -12.77 -19.22
C GLN A 18 14.41 -11.58 -19.41
N SER A 19 14.05 -10.38 -18.93
CA SER A 19 14.86 -9.16 -19.09
C SER A 19 15.85 -8.92 -17.96
N GLN A 20 15.81 -9.67 -16.85
CA GLN A 20 16.70 -9.48 -15.71
C GLN A 20 18.07 -10.15 -15.92
N PRO A 21 19.18 -9.46 -15.59
CA PRO A 21 20.51 -10.08 -15.62
C PRO A 21 20.60 -11.20 -14.57
N THR A 22 21.24 -12.31 -14.95
CA THR A 22 21.30 -13.59 -14.22
C THR A 22 21.90 -13.53 -12.79
N ASN A 23 22.33 -12.39 -12.32
CA ASN A 23 22.97 -12.20 -11.00
C ASN A 23 22.01 -11.68 -9.90
N CYS A 24 20.76 -11.34 -10.21
CA CYS A 24 19.81 -10.76 -9.27
C CYS A 24 18.84 -11.79 -8.61
N LEU A 25 19.04 -13.10 -8.86
CA LEU A 25 18.18 -14.17 -8.32
C LEU A 25 18.60 -14.67 -6.93
N ARG A 26 19.21 -13.83 -6.08
CA ARG A 26 19.71 -14.28 -4.75
C ARG A 26 18.74 -14.08 -3.59
N ASP A 27 17.60 -13.44 -3.78
CA ASP A 27 16.68 -13.22 -2.67
C ASP A 27 15.65 -14.35 -2.55
N THR A 28 15.81 -15.12 -1.47
CA THR A 28 14.97 -16.26 -1.07
C THR A 28 13.49 -15.85 -0.92
N PHE A 29 13.20 -14.59 -0.65
CA PHE A 29 11.85 -14.02 -0.53
C PHE A 29 11.13 -13.92 -1.87
N TYR A 30 11.84 -13.58 -2.93
CA TYR A 30 11.26 -13.51 -4.28
C TYR A 30 10.81 -14.88 -4.78
N MET A 31 11.61 -15.93 -4.48
CA MET A 31 11.27 -17.31 -4.82
C MET A 31 10.08 -17.86 -4.02
N ALA A 32 9.88 -17.41 -2.78
CA ALA A 32 8.73 -17.81 -1.96
C ALA A 32 7.41 -17.21 -2.48
N LYS A 33 7.40 -15.93 -2.86
CA LYS A 33 6.21 -15.30 -3.51
C LYS A 33 5.85 -15.97 -4.85
N ILE A 34 6.85 -16.32 -5.67
CA ILE A 34 6.63 -17.06 -6.93
C ILE A 34 6.03 -18.45 -6.68
N THR A 35 6.50 -19.17 -5.66
CA THR A 35 6.01 -20.53 -5.35
C THR A 35 4.57 -20.51 -4.82
N LEU A 36 4.16 -19.48 -4.08
CA LEU A 36 2.77 -19.33 -3.62
C LEU A 36 1.82 -19.01 -4.78
N PHE A 37 2.23 -18.13 -5.69
CA PHE A 37 1.42 -17.75 -6.85
C PHE A 37 1.18 -18.93 -7.81
N VAL A 38 2.19 -19.79 -8.01
CA VAL A 38 2.08 -20.97 -8.90
C VAL A 38 1.28 -22.12 -8.28
N ARG A 39 1.18 -22.23 -6.95
CA ARG A 39 0.39 -23.28 -6.29
C ARG A 39 -1.13 -23.15 -6.47
N GLY A 40 -1.63 -21.96 -6.83
CA GLY A 40 -3.05 -21.74 -7.15
C GLY A 40 -3.48 -22.21 -8.56
N PHE A 41 -2.55 -22.49 -9.47
CA PHE A 41 -2.85 -22.81 -10.86
C PHE A 41 -2.32 -24.19 -11.28
N ARG A 42 -3.18 -25.00 -11.90
CA ARG A 42 -2.86 -26.34 -12.49
C ARG A 42 -2.03 -26.24 -13.79
N LEU A 43 -0.84 -25.62 -13.74
CA LEU A 43 0.06 -25.49 -14.89
C LEU A 43 1.38 -26.28 -14.72
N PHE A 44 1.30 -27.48 -14.17
CA PHE A 44 2.46 -28.28 -13.77
C PHE A 44 3.31 -28.95 -14.88
N PRO A 45 2.92 -29.07 -16.17
CA PRO A 45 3.78 -29.79 -17.13
C PRO A 45 4.77 -28.90 -17.91
N ILE A 46 4.58 -27.57 -17.98
CA ILE A 46 5.35 -26.73 -18.92
C ILE A 46 6.68 -26.24 -18.33
N PHE A 47 6.80 -26.16 -17.01
CA PHE A 47 8.00 -25.60 -16.36
C PHE A 47 9.10 -26.64 -16.03
N ALA A 48 8.80 -27.92 -16.03
CA ALA A 48 9.79 -28.96 -15.75
C ALA A 48 10.89 -29.08 -16.84
N GLY A 49 10.60 -28.65 -18.06
CA GLY A 49 11.52 -28.76 -19.21
C GLY A 49 12.63 -27.71 -19.27
N VAL A 50 12.45 -26.54 -18.64
CA VAL A 50 13.41 -25.42 -18.77
C VAL A 50 14.50 -25.44 -17.70
N PHE A 51 14.29 -26.15 -16.58
CA PHE A 51 15.23 -26.16 -15.46
C PHE A 51 16.33 -27.23 -15.53
N LEU A 52 16.24 -28.22 -16.46
CA LEU A 52 17.17 -29.36 -16.52
C LEU A 52 18.38 -29.19 -17.44
N THR A 53 18.53 -28.08 -18.14
CA THR A 53 19.59 -27.95 -19.17
C THR A 53 20.84 -27.16 -18.77
N LYS A 54 20.99 -26.68 -17.55
CA LYS A 54 22.18 -25.88 -17.15
C LYS A 54 22.73 -26.12 -15.76
N VAL A 55 22.83 -27.36 -15.28
CA VAL A 55 23.69 -27.65 -14.12
C VAL A 55 24.58 -28.85 -14.45
N LYS A 56 25.78 -28.57 -15.01
CA LYS A 56 26.90 -29.50 -14.97
C LYS A 56 27.77 -29.19 -13.77
N SER A 57 27.63 -29.95 -12.68
CA SER A 57 28.70 -30.07 -11.68
C SER A 57 28.52 -31.35 -10.85
N LYS A 58 29.49 -32.24 -10.97
CA LYS A 58 29.98 -33.37 -10.19
C LYS A 58 29.00 -34.22 -9.34
N PRO A 59 29.11 -35.55 -9.40
CA PRO A 59 28.20 -36.47 -8.70
C PRO A 59 28.54 -36.55 -7.21
N MET A 60 27.57 -36.25 -6.39
CA MET A 60 27.62 -36.57 -4.95
C MET A 60 26.79 -37.83 -4.72
N LYS A 61 27.43 -38.83 -4.13
CA LYS A 61 26.84 -40.15 -3.81
C LYS A 61 25.72 -39.99 -2.77
N ILE A 62 24.52 -40.33 -3.15
CA ILE A 62 23.39 -40.46 -2.22
C ILE A 62 23.33 -41.92 -1.78
N GLN A 63 23.57 -42.15 -0.50
CA GLN A 63 23.28 -43.46 0.14
C GLN A 63 21.81 -43.53 0.51
N PHE A 64 21.13 -44.51 -0.04
CA PHE A 64 19.77 -44.89 0.35
C PHE A 64 19.83 -45.63 1.67
N PHE A 65 19.18 -45.09 2.72
CA PHE A 65 18.76 -45.87 3.88
C PHE A 65 17.27 -46.20 3.74
N ALA A 66 17.02 -47.50 3.52
CA ALA A 66 15.71 -48.09 3.67
C ALA A 66 15.52 -48.48 5.14
N GLY A 67 14.45 -48.02 5.74
CA GLY A 67 14.13 -48.33 7.13
C GLY A 67 12.65 -48.16 7.42
N THR A 68 11.92 -49.21 7.20
CA THR A 68 10.82 -49.85 7.97
C THR A 68 9.66 -48.93 8.49
N LEU A 69 8.54 -49.19 7.93
CA LEU A 69 7.14 -49.14 8.38
C LEU A 69 6.96 -49.51 9.87
N LEU A 70 6.30 -48.68 10.67
CA LEU A 70 5.52 -49.17 11.82
C LEU A 70 4.29 -48.24 12.06
N CYS A 71 3.11 -48.83 11.93
CA CYS A 71 1.84 -48.32 12.41
C CYS A 71 1.82 -48.24 13.95
N CYS A 72 1.28 -47.10 14.49
CA CYS A 72 0.57 -47.12 15.79
C CYS A 72 -0.35 -45.88 15.85
N ILE A 73 -1.65 -46.08 15.68
CA ILE A 73 -2.74 -45.94 16.69
C ILE A 73 -3.01 -44.50 17.22
N PHE A 74 -4.16 -44.01 16.85
CA PHE A 74 -5.07 -43.05 17.50
C PHE A 74 -4.72 -42.65 18.95
N ALA A 75 -4.45 -41.36 19.13
CA ALA A 75 -4.79 -40.66 20.36
C ALA A 75 -5.39 -39.31 19.96
N SER A 76 -6.68 -39.16 20.23
CA SER A 76 -7.45 -37.96 20.07
C SER A 76 -6.95 -36.85 20.98
N CYS A 77 -6.14 -35.94 20.49
CA CYS A 77 -5.98 -34.63 21.14
C CYS A 77 -6.83 -33.64 20.37
N LEU A 78 -7.98 -33.31 20.93
CA LEU A 78 -8.75 -32.11 20.58
C LEU A 78 -7.90 -30.89 21.01
N VAL A 79 -6.96 -30.49 20.16
CA VAL A 79 -6.42 -29.15 20.19
C VAL A 79 -7.38 -28.31 19.37
N GLY A 80 -8.15 -27.47 20.05
CA GLY A 80 -8.96 -26.45 19.39
C GLY A 80 -8.04 -25.58 18.56
N CYS A 81 -7.98 -25.82 17.24
CA CYS A 81 -7.53 -24.85 16.30
C CYS A 81 -8.49 -23.67 16.38
N SER A 82 -8.09 -22.57 16.97
CA SER A 82 -8.70 -21.31 16.68
C SER A 82 -8.41 -21.05 15.19
N ASN A 83 -9.39 -21.29 14.36
CA ASN A 83 -9.37 -20.80 12.99
C ASN A 83 -9.36 -19.27 13.10
N ASN A 84 -8.20 -18.65 12.99
CA ASN A 84 -8.13 -17.28 12.54
C ASN A 84 -8.62 -17.33 11.11
N ASP A 85 -9.90 -17.04 10.95
CA ASP A 85 -10.53 -16.88 9.65
C ASP A 85 -10.02 -15.53 9.10
N ASP A 86 -8.94 -15.58 8.34
CA ASP A 86 -8.38 -14.44 7.59
C ASP A 86 -9.28 -14.09 6.38
N SER A 87 -10.58 -14.34 6.48
CA SER A 87 -11.53 -14.00 5.45
C SER A 87 -11.60 -12.48 5.29
N ILE A 88 -11.37 -12.01 4.07
CA ILE A 88 -11.49 -10.60 3.70
C ILE A 88 -12.98 -10.26 3.73
N VAL A 89 -13.32 -9.32 4.58
CA VAL A 89 -14.68 -8.79 4.67
C VAL A 89 -14.76 -7.52 3.82
N ILE A 90 -15.50 -7.60 2.70
CA ILE A 90 -15.97 -6.39 2.03
C ILE A 90 -17.24 -5.98 2.79
N ALA A 91 -17.16 -4.87 3.53
CA ALA A 91 -18.32 -4.39 4.27
C ALA A 91 -19.46 -4.07 3.31
N PRO A 92 -20.67 -4.61 3.54
CA PRO A 92 -21.85 -4.15 2.82
C PRO A 92 -21.98 -2.63 2.99
N GLU A 93 -22.63 -1.96 2.03
CA GLU A 93 -22.78 -0.49 2.00
C GLU A 93 -22.88 0.10 3.41
N ALA A 94 -21.82 0.86 3.75
CA ALA A 94 -21.82 1.91 4.74
C ALA A 94 -21.96 1.55 6.23
N ASP A 95 -20.95 0.94 6.86
CA ASP A 95 -20.76 1.24 8.28
C ASP A 95 -19.65 2.29 8.46
N ALA A 96 -19.97 3.56 8.25
CA ALA A 96 -19.09 4.69 8.53
C ALA A 96 -19.08 5.13 10.00
N SER A 97 -19.79 4.42 10.90
CA SER A 97 -20.01 4.83 12.30
C SER A 97 -18.73 4.97 13.11
N GLN A 98 -17.67 4.29 12.71
CA GLN A 98 -16.34 4.35 13.34
C GLN A 98 -15.42 5.39 12.69
N PHE A 99 -15.90 6.11 11.67
CA PHE A 99 -15.13 7.12 10.98
C PHE A 99 -15.46 8.53 11.46
N VAL A 100 -14.51 9.42 11.26
CA VAL A 100 -14.65 10.84 11.53
C VAL A 100 -14.07 11.67 10.39
N VAL A 101 -14.61 12.86 10.19
CA VAL A 101 -13.94 13.86 9.35
C VAL A 101 -12.73 14.37 10.12
N LEU A 102 -11.58 14.32 9.49
CA LEU A 102 -10.30 14.59 10.17
C LEU A 102 -10.23 15.99 10.75
N THR A 103 -10.73 17.01 10.05
CA THR A 103 -10.75 18.40 10.53
C THR A 103 -11.60 18.62 11.79
N ASP A 104 -12.53 17.71 12.09
CA ASP A 104 -13.36 17.79 13.29
C ASP A 104 -12.60 17.29 14.54
N VAL A 105 -11.52 16.53 14.36
CA VAL A 105 -10.66 15.97 15.43
C VAL A 105 -9.31 16.69 15.48
N VAL A 106 -8.74 17.01 14.32
CA VAL A 106 -7.44 17.65 14.15
C VAL A 106 -7.66 18.94 13.33
N PRO A 107 -8.14 20.02 13.95
CA PRO A 107 -8.56 21.24 13.24
C PRO A 107 -7.41 21.99 12.56
N ASP A 108 -6.18 21.75 13.00
CA ASP A 108 -4.99 22.43 12.48
C ASP A 108 -4.43 21.82 11.20
N VAL A 109 -4.98 20.71 10.70
CA VAL A 109 -4.51 20.11 9.45
C VAL A 109 -4.85 20.97 8.23
N ILE A 110 -3.97 20.91 7.24
CA ILE A 110 -4.18 21.49 5.93
C ILE A 110 -4.59 20.36 4.98
N LEU A 111 -5.70 20.52 4.26
CA LEU A 111 -6.16 19.52 3.30
C LEU A 111 -5.74 19.90 1.89
N GLU A 112 -5.05 18.99 1.21
CA GLU A 112 -4.79 19.02 -0.23
C GLU A 112 -5.14 17.67 -0.82
N ILE A 113 -6.43 17.33 -0.81
CA ILE A 113 -6.91 16.00 -1.22
C ILE A 113 -6.68 15.81 -2.72
N ARG A 114 -5.59 15.08 -3.04
CA ARG A 114 -5.06 14.94 -4.41
C ARG A 114 -6.04 14.25 -5.33
N TYR A 115 -6.77 13.27 -4.87
CA TYR A 115 -7.69 12.49 -5.68
C TYR A 115 -9.05 13.17 -5.89
N TYR A 116 -9.36 14.20 -5.11
CA TYR A 116 -10.47 15.12 -5.40
C TYR A 116 -10.11 16.11 -6.51
N SER A 117 -8.84 16.43 -6.71
CA SER A 117 -8.32 17.31 -7.76
C SER A 117 -7.89 16.52 -9.00
N THR A 118 -7.41 17.26 -10.03
CA THR A 118 -6.80 16.66 -11.21
C THR A 118 -5.28 16.52 -11.09
N TYR A 119 -4.66 17.04 -10.03
CA TYR A 119 -3.23 16.93 -9.80
C TYR A 119 -2.89 15.66 -9.02
N ASN A 120 -3.00 14.53 -9.70
CA ASN A 120 -2.67 13.19 -9.24
C ASN A 120 -2.07 12.38 -10.41
N PHE A 121 -1.61 11.18 -10.16
CA PHE A 121 -0.91 10.37 -11.17
C PHE A 121 -1.76 9.95 -12.38
N ILE A 122 -3.09 10.10 -12.32
CA ILE A 122 -4.02 9.86 -13.43
C ILE A 122 -4.31 11.14 -14.22
N GLY A 123 -4.28 12.32 -13.58
CA GLY A 123 -4.60 13.59 -14.19
C GLY A 123 -6.10 13.89 -14.27
N ARG A 124 -6.91 13.18 -13.48
CA ARG A 124 -8.38 13.34 -13.41
C ARG A 124 -8.85 13.20 -11.97
N ARG A 125 -10.00 13.82 -11.66
CA ARG A 125 -10.68 13.57 -10.38
C ARG A 125 -11.07 12.10 -10.29
N ILE A 126 -10.79 11.48 -9.14
CA ILE A 126 -10.99 10.04 -8.91
C ILE A 126 -12.42 9.80 -8.42
N PRO A 127 -13.17 8.85 -9.02
CA PRO A 127 -14.50 8.48 -8.56
C PRO A 127 -14.49 7.99 -7.11
N GLY A 128 -15.45 8.47 -6.30
CA GLY A 128 -15.53 8.17 -4.88
C GLY A 128 -14.99 9.27 -3.97
N TYR A 129 -14.21 10.22 -4.52
CA TYR A 129 -13.84 11.45 -3.83
C TYR A 129 -14.86 12.54 -4.17
N ASP A 130 -15.97 12.55 -3.43
CA ASP A 130 -17.11 13.43 -3.75
C ASP A 130 -17.01 14.78 -3.02
N GLU A 131 -16.23 14.86 -1.94
CA GLU A 131 -15.88 16.08 -1.21
C GLU A 131 -14.37 16.18 -0.96
N PRO A 132 -13.78 17.39 -0.84
CA PRO A 132 -12.35 17.59 -0.57
C PRO A 132 -12.06 17.46 0.93
N ILE A 133 -12.44 16.34 1.53
CA ILE A 133 -12.25 16.05 2.96
C ILE A 133 -11.36 14.82 3.13
N ALA A 134 -10.75 14.70 4.29
CA ALA A 134 -10.12 13.48 4.75
C ALA A 134 -10.95 12.83 5.85
N MET A 135 -11.10 11.52 5.82
CA MET A 135 -11.69 10.71 6.88
C MET A 135 -10.70 9.68 7.36
N LEU A 136 -10.78 9.34 8.63
CA LEU A 136 -10.09 8.21 9.24
C LEU A 136 -11.04 7.50 10.22
N THR A 137 -10.67 6.27 10.60
CA THR A 137 -11.26 5.67 11.80
C THR A 137 -11.02 6.58 13.00
N ARG A 138 -11.93 6.62 13.95
CA ARG A 138 -11.80 7.42 15.17
C ARG A 138 -10.45 7.17 15.86
N GLN A 139 -10.06 5.91 15.97
CA GLN A 139 -8.81 5.52 16.63
C GLN A 139 -7.57 6.11 15.91
N ALA A 140 -7.54 6.07 14.57
CA ALA A 140 -6.44 6.64 13.80
C ALA A 140 -6.43 8.18 13.90
N ALA A 141 -7.59 8.83 13.86
CA ALA A 141 -7.70 10.27 14.01
C ALA A 141 -7.24 10.74 15.41
N ASP A 142 -7.59 10.02 16.46
CA ASP A 142 -7.16 10.33 17.84
C ASP A 142 -5.64 10.17 18.02
N SER A 143 -5.02 9.19 17.36
CA SER A 143 -3.56 9.04 17.30
C SER A 143 -2.91 10.18 16.49
N LEU A 144 -3.48 10.53 15.34
CA LEU A 144 -2.97 11.62 14.50
C LEU A 144 -3.09 12.99 15.19
N LYS A 145 -4.11 13.19 16.04
CA LYS A 145 -4.22 14.38 16.87
C LYS A 145 -2.98 14.58 17.76
N LYS A 146 -2.48 13.50 18.35
CA LYS A 146 -1.28 13.56 19.20
C LYS A 146 -0.03 13.88 18.37
N VAL A 147 0.10 13.30 17.16
CA VAL A 147 1.15 13.66 16.20
C VAL A 147 1.11 15.16 15.91
N SER A 148 -0.08 15.69 15.58
CA SER A 148 -0.27 17.11 15.27
C SER A 148 0.11 17.99 16.46
N ASP A 149 -0.33 17.64 17.67
CA ASP A 149 -0.04 18.41 18.89
C ASP A 149 1.46 18.51 19.19
N ASP A 150 2.22 17.47 18.88
CA ASP A 150 3.67 17.46 19.10
C ASP A 150 4.44 18.19 18.00
N LEU A 151 3.97 18.10 16.75
CA LEU A 151 4.57 18.80 15.63
C LEU A 151 4.31 20.31 15.67
N ILE A 152 3.14 20.76 16.13
CA ILE A 152 2.83 22.18 16.32
C ILE A 152 3.82 22.84 17.30
N LYS A 153 4.22 22.16 18.38
CA LYS A 153 5.24 22.64 19.32
C LYS A 153 6.62 22.81 18.67
N GLN A 154 6.85 22.10 17.57
CA GLN A 154 8.08 22.16 16.77
C GLN A 154 7.98 23.15 15.60
N GLY A 155 6.84 23.83 15.41
CA GLY A 155 6.61 24.80 14.35
C GLY A 155 6.05 24.19 13.05
N TYR A 156 5.52 22.95 13.09
CA TYR A 156 4.96 22.28 11.91
C TYR A 156 3.47 22.03 12.08
N ARG A 157 2.73 22.12 10.97
CA ARG A 157 1.38 21.57 10.81
C ARG A 157 1.43 20.35 9.89
N LEU A 158 0.45 19.48 10.01
CA LEU A 158 0.25 18.37 9.06
C LEU A 158 -0.50 18.85 7.83
N LYS A 159 -0.03 18.46 6.65
CA LYS A 159 -0.72 18.64 5.38
C LYS A 159 -1.08 17.26 4.83
N ILE A 160 -2.37 17.04 4.57
CA ILE A 160 -2.96 15.74 4.26
C ILE A 160 -3.24 15.65 2.76
N PHE A 161 -2.76 14.59 2.13
CA PHE A 161 -2.98 14.28 0.72
C PHE A 161 -4.09 13.27 0.51
N ASP A 162 -4.17 12.23 1.38
CA ASP A 162 -5.20 11.20 1.35
C ASP A 162 -5.42 10.60 2.76
N GLY A 163 -6.63 10.09 3.00
CA GLY A 163 -7.01 9.34 4.19
C GLY A 163 -7.78 8.10 3.79
N TYR A 164 -9.02 7.93 4.27
CA TYR A 164 -9.90 6.88 3.78
C TYR A 164 -10.12 7.02 2.28
N ARG A 165 -9.85 5.93 1.56
CA ARG A 165 -10.02 5.79 0.09
C ARG A 165 -11.10 4.76 -0.17
N PRO A 166 -12.28 5.13 -0.72
CA PRO A 166 -13.33 4.18 -1.04
C PRO A 166 -12.84 3.10 -2.03
N GLN A 167 -13.33 1.86 -1.90
CA GLN A 167 -12.97 0.78 -2.84
C GLN A 167 -13.21 1.17 -4.30
N LYS A 168 -14.24 1.96 -4.59
CA LYS A 168 -14.50 2.49 -5.93
C LYS A 168 -13.33 3.26 -6.54
N ALA A 169 -12.55 3.96 -5.72
CA ALA A 169 -11.35 4.67 -6.18
C ALA A 169 -10.22 3.69 -6.52
N VAL A 170 -10.03 2.66 -5.69
CA VAL A 170 -9.06 1.58 -5.93
C VAL A 170 -9.39 0.84 -7.21
N ASP A 171 -10.65 0.48 -7.42
CA ASP A 171 -11.12 -0.17 -8.65
C ASP A 171 -10.85 0.70 -9.89
N TYR A 172 -11.00 2.02 -9.77
CA TYR A 172 -10.68 2.96 -10.84
C TYR A 172 -9.17 3.02 -11.13
N PHE A 173 -8.31 2.99 -10.11
CA PHE A 173 -6.87 2.90 -10.28
C PHE A 173 -6.47 1.65 -11.05
N MET A 174 -7.08 0.51 -10.70
CA MET A 174 -6.83 -0.76 -11.40
C MET A 174 -7.30 -0.71 -12.86
N GLN A 175 -8.47 -0.12 -13.14
CA GLN A 175 -8.95 0.08 -14.52
C GLN A 175 -8.01 0.98 -15.33
N TRP A 176 -7.55 2.09 -14.73
CA TRP A 176 -6.57 2.96 -15.36
C TRP A 176 -5.23 2.24 -15.61
N ALA A 177 -4.75 1.43 -14.68
CA ALA A 177 -3.48 0.71 -14.80
C ALA A 177 -3.45 -0.26 -16.00
N VAL A 178 -4.59 -0.84 -16.37
CA VAL A 178 -4.72 -1.75 -17.53
C VAL A 178 -4.60 -1.02 -18.86
N ASP A 179 -5.06 0.24 -18.97
CA ASP A 179 -4.87 1.04 -20.18
C ASP A 179 -3.46 1.61 -20.25
N ILE A 180 -2.55 0.85 -20.85
CA ILE A 180 -1.13 1.24 -20.98
C ILE A 180 -0.88 2.51 -21.79
N ASN A 181 -1.87 2.97 -22.58
CA ASN A 181 -1.75 4.18 -23.42
C ASN A 181 -2.14 5.45 -22.65
N ASP A 182 -2.88 5.33 -21.55
CA ASP A 182 -3.26 6.48 -20.72
C ASP A 182 -2.09 6.89 -19.80
N THR A 183 -1.19 7.70 -20.32
CA THR A 183 0.06 8.12 -19.66
C THR A 183 0.12 9.65 -19.45
N LEU A 184 -1.04 10.30 -19.30
CA LEU A 184 -1.16 11.75 -19.22
C LEU A 184 -0.19 12.41 -18.23
N MET A 185 -0.05 11.80 -17.05
CA MET A 185 0.77 12.34 -15.95
C MET A 185 2.11 11.61 -15.74
N LYS A 186 2.49 10.73 -16.68
CA LYS A 186 3.73 9.93 -16.57
C LYS A 186 4.95 10.79 -16.28
N GLN A 187 5.11 11.90 -16.96
CA GLN A 187 6.29 12.77 -16.83
C GLN A 187 6.48 13.30 -15.40
N TYR A 188 5.38 13.44 -14.64
CA TYR A 188 5.40 14.03 -13.30
C TYR A 188 5.50 12.99 -12.19
N PHE A 189 4.86 11.83 -12.37
CA PHE A 189 4.68 10.86 -11.29
C PHE A 189 5.46 9.55 -11.48
N TYR A 190 5.74 9.12 -12.73
CA TYR A 190 6.45 7.86 -12.98
C TYR A 190 7.30 7.92 -14.27
N PRO A 191 8.19 8.95 -14.42
CA PRO A 191 8.91 9.19 -15.67
C PRO A 191 9.81 8.03 -16.08
N GLU A 192 10.35 7.29 -15.12
CA GLU A 192 11.32 6.21 -15.32
C GLU A 192 10.66 4.83 -15.44
N LEU A 193 9.40 4.70 -15.05
CA LEU A 193 8.71 3.42 -15.02
C LEU A 193 7.78 3.25 -16.21
N ASP A 194 7.71 2.04 -16.74
CA ASP A 194 6.63 1.67 -17.62
C ASP A 194 5.35 1.44 -16.81
N LYS A 195 4.23 1.94 -17.32
CA LYS A 195 2.94 1.81 -16.65
C LYS A 195 2.60 0.35 -16.32
N ALA A 196 3.01 -0.58 -17.16
CA ALA A 196 2.80 -2.01 -16.98
C ALA A 196 3.44 -2.59 -15.69
N VAL A 197 4.42 -1.90 -15.10
CA VAL A 197 5.09 -2.39 -13.87
C VAL A 197 4.52 -1.79 -12.59
N LEU A 198 3.63 -0.79 -12.67
CA LEU A 198 3.15 -0.07 -11.49
C LEU A 198 2.38 -0.97 -10.51
N VAL A 199 1.56 -1.91 -11.02
CA VAL A 199 0.85 -2.88 -10.19
C VAL A 199 1.79 -4.01 -9.73
N PRO A 200 2.58 -4.67 -10.62
CA PRO A 200 3.54 -5.70 -10.18
C PRO A 200 4.58 -5.22 -9.16
N GLN A 201 4.94 -3.94 -9.18
CA GLN A 201 5.89 -3.35 -8.22
C GLN A 201 5.23 -2.72 -6.99
N GLU A 202 3.94 -2.99 -6.80
CA GLU A 202 3.17 -2.59 -5.61
C GLU A 202 2.99 -1.07 -5.41
N TYR A 203 3.26 -0.22 -6.45
CA TYR A 203 2.91 1.20 -6.43
C TYR A 203 1.39 1.43 -6.50
N ILE A 204 0.67 0.51 -7.15
CA ILE A 204 -0.79 0.47 -7.20
C ILE A 204 -1.24 -0.92 -6.80
N ALA A 205 -2.08 -1.02 -5.79
CA ALA A 205 -2.55 -2.27 -5.23
C ALA A 205 -4.06 -2.46 -5.44
N GLU A 206 -4.50 -3.69 -5.71
CA GLU A 206 -5.91 -4.09 -5.77
C GLU A 206 -6.61 -3.94 -4.39
N LYS A 207 -5.83 -4.03 -3.32
CA LYS A 207 -6.28 -3.87 -1.93
C LYS A 207 -5.44 -2.81 -1.26
N SER A 208 -6.08 -1.70 -0.90
CA SER A 208 -5.39 -0.57 -0.30
C SER A 208 -5.59 -0.52 1.22
N GLY A 209 -4.52 -0.23 1.96
CA GLY A 209 -4.61 0.10 3.38
C GLY A 209 -5.57 1.25 3.67
N HIS A 210 -5.62 2.24 2.79
CA HIS A 210 -6.53 3.39 2.91
C HIS A 210 -8.01 3.00 2.94
N THR A 211 -8.38 1.93 2.23
CA THR A 211 -9.78 1.45 2.20
C THR A 211 -10.23 0.86 3.55
N ARG A 212 -9.29 0.53 4.44
CA ARG A 212 -9.55 0.10 5.81
C ARG A 212 -9.71 1.26 6.80
N GLY A 213 -9.40 2.50 6.37
CA GLY A 213 -9.66 3.74 7.09
C GLY A 213 -8.65 4.12 8.17
N SER A 214 -7.54 3.40 8.29
CA SER A 214 -6.50 3.71 9.29
C SER A 214 -5.13 4.00 8.67
N THR A 215 -5.10 4.26 7.36
CA THR A 215 -3.93 4.66 6.59
C THR A 215 -4.09 6.12 6.15
N ILE A 216 -2.98 6.85 6.16
CA ILE A 216 -2.95 8.27 5.81
C ILE A 216 -1.68 8.62 5.04
N ASP A 217 -1.83 9.48 4.03
CA ASP A 217 -0.76 10.09 3.27
C ASP A 217 -0.66 11.57 3.63
N LEU A 218 0.52 12.00 4.07
CA LEU A 218 0.70 13.36 4.61
C LEU A 218 2.15 13.85 4.51
N THR A 219 2.31 15.15 4.72
CA THR A 219 3.60 15.83 4.84
C THR A 219 3.58 16.89 5.94
N LEU A 220 4.71 17.53 6.14
CA LEU A 220 4.88 18.68 7.03
C LEU A 220 4.64 19.99 6.29
N PHE A 221 4.06 20.95 7.01
CA PHE A 221 3.93 22.34 6.58
C PHE A 221 4.60 23.24 7.63
N ASP A 222 5.61 23.97 7.21
CA ASP A 222 6.38 24.87 8.09
C ASP A 222 5.57 26.15 8.37
N MET A 223 5.31 26.42 9.64
CA MET A 223 4.48 27.54 10.07
C MET A 223 5.19 28.90 9.97
N ALA A 224 6.53 28.90 9.97
CA ALA A 224 7.30 30.14 9.89
C ALA A 224 7.44 30.64 8.46
N THR A 225 7.61 29.70 7.51
CA THR A 225 7.74 30.02 6.08
C THR A 225 6.41 29.98 5.34
N GLU A 226 5.37 29.42 5.95
CA GLU A 226 4.05 29.16 5.35
C GLU A 226 4.15 28.32 4.05
N LYS A 227 5.03 27.30 4.07
CA LYS A 227 5.26 26.41 2.92
C LYS A 227 5.25 24.95 3.32
N GLU A 228 4.94 24.10 2.34
CA GLU A 228 5.18 22.67 2.44
C GLU A 228 6.69 22.43 2.60
N VAL A 229 7.04 21.53 3.52
CA VAL A 229 8.43 21.13 3.74
C VAL A 229 8.92 20.27 2.59
N ASP A 230 10.08 20.60 2.03
CA ASP A 230 10.65 19.85 0.91
C ASP A 230 11.15 18.47 1.40
N MET A 231 10.55 17.42 0.87
CA MET A 231 10.89 16.02 1.16
C MET A 231 11.80 15.39 0.09
N GLY A 232 12.25 16.18 -0.92
CA GLY A 232 13.15 15.75 -1.96
C GLY A 232 12.49 15.11 -3.18
N CYS A 233 11.24 14.66 -3.08
CA CYS A 233 10.38 14.31 -4.21
C CYS A 233 8.90 14.57 -3.86
N THR A 234 8.08 14.71 -4.89
CA THR A 234 6.64 14.97 -4.72
C THR A 234 5.90 13.74 -4.21
N TYR A 235 4.76 13.98 -3.56
CA TYR A 235 3.76 12.95 -3.25
C TYR A 235 3.34 12.18 -4.53
N ASP A 236 3.05 10.89 -4.40
CA ASP A 236 2.71 9.98 -5.50
C ASP A 236 3.81 9.80 -6.58
N TYR A 237 5.06 10.16 -6.29
CA TYR A 237 6.14 9.83 -7.21
C TYR A 237 6.46 8.33 -7.12
N PHE A 238 6.25 7.59 -8.20
CA PHE A 238 6.55 6.16 -8.28
C PHE A 238 8.01 5.95 -8.70
N GLY A 239 8.84 5.56 -7.75
CA GLY A 239 10.26 5.34 -7.94
C GLY A 239 11.05 5.39 -6.64
N VAL A 240 12.32 5.01 -6.72
CA VAL A 240 13.22 4.90 -5.55
C VAL A 240 13.33 6.20 -4.76
N ALA A 241 13.15 7.37 -5.41
CA ALA A 241 13.19 8.66 -4.74
C ALA A 241 12.14 8.79 -3.61
N SER A 242 11.05 8.02 -3.66
CA SER A 242 9.96 8.02 -2.66
C SER A 242 10.25 7.13 -1.45
N HIS A 243 11.22 6.22 -1.54
CA HIS A 243 11.51 5.28 -0.45
C HIS A 243 12.08 6.05 0.76
N PRO A 244 11.58 5.82 1.97
CA PRO A 244 12.02 6.55 3.16
C PRO A 244 13.46 6.23 3.57
N ASP A 245 14.01 5.08 3.16
CA ASP A 245 15.36 4.61 3.48
C ASP A 245 16.45 5.15 2.54
N VAL A 246 16.09 5.90 1.49
CA VAL A 246 17.06 6.55 0.57
C VAL A 246 17.97 7.47 1.35
N GLN A 247 19.30 7.27 1.16
CA GLN A 247 20.31 8.06 1.86
C GLN A 247 20.68 9.34 1.07
N PRO A 248 21.08 10.41 1.78
CA PRO A 248 21.55 11.64 1.15
C PRO A 248 22.69 11.36 0.16
N GLY A 249 22.58 11.92 -1.05
CA GLY A 249 23.57 11.73 -2.13
C GLY A 249 23.51 10.37 -2.83
N GLN A 250 22.64 9.45 -2.43
CA GLN A 250 22.46 8.18 -3.13
C GLN A 250 21.90 8.43 -4.53
N ALA A 251 22.44 7.71 -5.53
CA ALA A 251 21.90 7.72 -6.87
C ALA A 251 20.51 7.03 -6.90
N ILE A 252 19.50 7.73 -7.43
CA ILE A 252 18.11 7.31 -7.45
C ILE A 252 17.51 7.48 -8.85
N GLY A 253 18.12 6.83 -9.83
CA GLY A 253 17.73 6.91 -11.24
C GLY A 253 18.01 8.29 -11.85
N ALA A 254 17.08 8.80 -12.66
CA ALA A 254 17.17 10.15 -13.24
C ALA A 254 16.72 11.25 -12.25
N TYR A 255 16.15 10.89 -11.11
CA TYR A 255 15.82 11.86 -10.07
C TYR A 255 17.09 12.41 -9.40
N LYS A 256 17.07 13.68 -9.00
CA LYS A 256 18.21 14.24 -8.25
C LYS A 256 18.31 13.54 -6.89
N PRO A 257 19.54 13.20 -6.45
CA PRO A 257 19.74 12.67 -5.10
C PRO A 257 19.12 13.59 -4.05
N ILE A 258 18.51 12.99 -3.03
CA ILE A 258 17.99 13.76 -1.90
C ILE A 258 19.17 14.36 -1.11
N THR A 259 18.93 15.52 -0.52
CA THR A 259 19.89 16.20 0.38
C THR A 259 19.78 15.65 1.80
N GLN A 260 20.73 16.01 2.68
CA GLN A 260 20.63 15.74 4.11
C GLN A 260 19.36 16.38 4.70
N GLU A 261 19.04 17.61 4.30
CA GLU A 261 17.83 18.31 4.75
C GLU A 261 16.55 17.55 4.38
N HIS A 262 16.43 17.04 3.15
CA HIS A 262 15.27 16.23 2.74
C HIS A 262 15.15 14.97 3.60
N TYR A 263 16.27 14.29 3.87
CA TYR A 263 16.29 13.11 4.72
C TYR A 263 15.86 13.44 6.15
N ASP A 264 16.42 14.51 6.74
CA ASP A 264 16.09 14.95 8.10
C ASP A 264 14.60 15.32 8.22
N ASN A 265 14.05 16.00 7.22
CA ASN A 265 12.62 16.32 7.12
C ASN A 265 11.73 15.07 7.14
N ARG A 266 12.09 14.04 6.35
CA ARG A 266 11.40 12.76 6.36
C ARG A 266 11.49 12.08 7.72
N MET A 267 12.64 12.13 8.38
CA MET A 267 12.85 11.52 9.71
C MET A 267 12.07 12.24 10.81
N ILE A 268 11.89 13.57 10.73
CA ILE A 268 11.00 14.32 11.64
C ILE A 268 9.57 13.79 11.52
N LEU A 269 9.03 13.70 10.30
CA LEU A 269 7.70 13.18 10.05
C LEU A 269 7.57 11.73 10.53
N GLN A 270 8.47 10.84 10.06
CA GLN A 270 8.44 9.42 10.38
C GLN A 270 8.49 9.19 11.89
N LYS A 271 9.40 9.87 12.59
CA LYS A 271 9.51 9.74 14.04
C LYS A 271 8.23 10.17 14.74
N ALA A 272 7.66 11.32 14.37
CA ALA A 272 6.43 11.81 14.98
C ALA A 272 5.27 10.83 14.78
N MET A 273 5.14 10.23 13.60
CA MET A 273 4.13 9.22 13.30
C MET A 273 4.34 7.94 14.11
N MET A 274 5.57 7.43 14.16
CA MET A 274 5.91 6.19 14.88
C MET A 274 5.74 6.34 16.40
N ASP A 275 6.08 7.49 16.98
CA ASP A 275 5.91 7.77 18.41
C ASP A 275 4.42 7.69 18.84
N HIS A 276 3.49 7.78 17.89
CA HIS A 276 2.05 7.71 18.13
C HIS A 276 1.38 6.49 17.48
N GLY A 277 2.15 5.43 17.19
CA GLY A 277 1.64 4.11 16.81
C GLY A 277 1.32 3.93 15.34
N PHE A 278 1.88 4.75 14.46
CA PHE A 278 1.81 4.52 13.01
C PHE A 278 3.06 3.82 12.49
N LYS A 279 2.90 2.95 11.51
CA LYS A 279 3.98 2.31 10.76
C LYS A 279 4.19 3.00 9.42
N PRO A 280 5.45 3.28 9.02
CA PRO A 280 5.78 3.73 7.68
C PRO A 280 5.60 2.59 6.68
N TYR A 281 5.46 2.94 5.41
CA TYR A 281 5.54 2.03 4.28
C TYR A 281 6.90 2.16 3.58
N ASP A 282 7.52 1.04 3.23
CA ASP A 282 8.92 1.01 2.76
C ASP A 282 9.15 1.67 1.38
N CYS A 283 8.09 1.88 0.60
CA CYS A 283 8.18 2.46 -0.74
C CYS A 283 7.75 3.94 -0.82
N GLU A 284 7.17 4.52 0.27
CA GLU A 284 6.53 5.83 0.23
C GLU A 284 6.75 6.59 1.54
N TRP A 285 7.54 7.68 1.52
CA TRP A 285 7.88 8.47 2.71
C TRP A 285 6.67 9.16 3.36
N TRP A 286 5.57 9.33 2.64
CA TRP A 286 4.33 9.99 3.10
C TRP A 286 3.32 9.03 3.72
N HIS A 287 3.45 7.72 3.50
CA HIS A 287 2.42 6.72 3.78
C HIS A 287 2.61 6.05 5.14
N PHE A 288 1.57 6.12 5.96
CA PHE A 288 1.58 5.55 7.31
C PHE A 288 0.27 4.84 7.62
N THR A 289 0.35 3.67 8.24
CA THR A 289 -0.81 2.90 8.71
C THR A 289 -0.75 2.74 10.23
N LEU A 290 -1.88 2.91 10.93
CA LEU A 290 -1.95 2.68 12.36
C LEU A 290 -1.67 1.20 12.70
N ASP A 291 -0.75 0.92 13.63
CA ASP A 291 -0.32 -0.43 14.00
C ASP A 291 -1.47 -1.34 14.42
N ASN A 292 -2.32 -0.84 15.30
CA ASN A 292 -3.45 -1.58 15.84
C ASN A 292 -4.74 -1.04 15.20
N GLU A 293 -4.81 -1.09 13.86
CA GLU A 293 -6.01 -0.67 13.14
C GLU A 293 -7.23 -1.51 13.54
N PRO A 294 -8.40 -0.86 13.73
CA PRO A 294 -9.61 -1.57 14.20
C PRO A 294 -10.20 -2.52 13.15
N PHE A 295 -9.88 -2.33 11.88
CA PHE A 295 -10.45 -3.07 10.76
C PHE A 295 -9.38 -3.64 9.81
N PRO A 296 -8.48 -4.52 10.26
CA PRO A 296 -7.34 -4.97 9.45
C PRO A 296 -7.74 -5.76 8.19
N ASN A 297 -8.97 -6.32 8.17
CA ASN A 297 -9.47 -7.15 7.08
C ASN A 297 -10.75 -6.62 6.45
N THR A 298 -11.21 -5.39 6.79
CA THR A 298 -12.44 -4.81 6.29
C THR A 298 -12.16 -3.69 5.29
N TYR A 299 -12.63 -3.84 4.07
CA TYR A 299 -12.49 -2.86 2.99
C TYR A 299 -13.83 -2.14 2.79
N PHE A 300 -13.87 -0.85 3.12
CA PHE A 300 -15.08 -0.06 3.11
C PHE A 300 -15.40 0.50 1.72
N THR A 301 -16.69 0.69 1.44
CA THR A 301 -17.20 1.07 0.12
C THR A 301 -17.97 2.39 0.11
N PHE A 302 -18.24 2.98 1.28
CA PHE A 302 -19.04 4.21 1.35
C PHE A 302 -18.33 5.41 0.70
N PRO A 303 -19.09 6.36 0.11
CA PRO A 303 -18.52 7.55 -0.52
C PRO A 303 -17.81 8.45 0.50
N LEU A 304 -16.75 9.13 0.07
CA LEU A 304 -16.06 10.13 0.88
C LEU A 304 -16.87 11.45 0.88
N THR A 305 -17.87 11.50 1.77
CA THR A 305 -18.73 12.66 2.01
C THR A 305 -19.13 12.78 3.48
N ARG A 306 -19.35 14.00 3.99
CA ARG A 306 -19.91 14.18 5.35
C ARG A 306 -21.26 13.48 5.52
N LYS A 307 -22.08 13.44 4.48
CA LYS A 307 -23.37 12.77 4.47
C LYS A 307 -23.27 11.28 4.78
N SER A 308 -22.18 10.62 4.40
CA SER A 308 -21.96 9.20 4.71
C SER A 308 -21.87 8.92 6.22
N LEU A 309 -21.39 9.89 7.01
CA LEU A 309 -21.36 9.81 8.47
C LEU A 309 -22.73 10.12 9.10
N GLU A 310 -23.47 11.09 8.56
CA GLU A 310 -24.78 11.52 9.06
C GLU A 310 -25.87 10.47 8.86
N ALA A 311 -25.86 9.76 7.74
CA ALA A 311 -26.83 8.71 7.43
C ALA A 311 -26.88 7.59 8.49
N GLN A 312 -25.79 7.41 9.23
CA GLN A 312 -25.69 6.38 10.28
C GLN A 312 -26.04 6.89 11.67
N ALA A 313 -25.76 8.16 11.97
CA ALA A 313 -26.22 8.78 13.20
C ALA A 313 -27.75 8.77 13.33
N GLY A 314 -28.48 8.86 12.20
CA GLY A 314 -29.95 8.75 12.15
C GLY A 314 -30.49 7.34 12.34
N TYR A 315 -29.75 6.30 11.95
CA TYR A 315 -30.19 4.90 12.09
C TYR A 315 -30.07 4.37 13.52
N SER A 316 -29.10 4.86 14.30
CA SER A 316 -28.92 4.49 15.71
C SER A 316 -29.94 5.14 16.65
N SER A 317 -30.60 6.24 16.25
CA SER A 317 -31.60 6.94 17.06
C SER A 317 -33.03 6.41 16.91
N GLY A 318 -33.26 5.40 16.05
CA GLY A 318 -34.59 4.88 15.71
C GLY A 318 -34.97 3.53 16.35
N LYS A 319 -34.23 3.02 17.34
CA LYS A 319 -34.62 1.80 18.08
C LYS A 319 -34.57 2.05 19.59
N PHE A 320 -35.63 2.59 20.11
CA PHE A 320 -36.11 2.32 21.47
C PHE A 320 -37.63 2.13 21.45
#